data_042af07ef0078205025be61714204797
#
_entry.id   042af07ef0078205025be61714204797
#
_cell.length_a   1.000
_cell.length_b   1.000
_cell.length_c   1.000
_cell.angle_alpha   90.00
_cell.angle_beta   90.00
_cell.angle_gamma   90.00
#
_symmetry.space_group_name_H-M   'P 1'
#
loop_
_entity.id
_entity.type
_entity.pdbx_description
1 polymer ?
#
loop_
_entity_poly.entity_id
_entity_poly.type
_entity_poly.pdbx_seq_one_letter_code
_entity_poly.pdbx_strand_id
1 'polypeptide(L)'
;MCSRWIVLAFCCMGQLCADQSLKPQLAAPQLATNNPTLTTVSLEKPFCVFDSSLHPNKSYVIYLYAMKELASVISSLVTDNSNKPLGSTFQQTSGGELGPYKAAMFNVPSCASPPNLADVGDVNKVSNVLKQYLFRVGDDGTCLYDPNFLDVCNPPLAPDTAYRFKYVLVDSTEGIMKDQSLWSDPIKTRKIKLPLKIDTWPGRRSGGMIVITSILSVLIFLLLVGLLAAVSFAVSSAVIKSEDSSAETRHMSQTSQQSELRPRLSSE
;
A
#
# COMPACT_ATOMS: atom_id res chain seq x y z
N MET A 1 22.99 35.05 -0.95
CA MET A 1 22.46 34.58 -2.26
C MET A 1 21.62 33.31 -2.19
N CYS A 2 21.54 32.58 -1.08
CA CYS A 2 20.71 31.35 -0.95
C CYS A 2 19.21 31.57 -0.72
N SER A 3 18.77 32.78 -0.32
CA SER A 3 17.37 33.03 0.05
C SER A 3 16.39 33.11 -1.13
N ARG A 4 16.85 33.47 -2.33
CA ARG A 4 15.98 33.62 -3.50
C ARG A 4 15.57 32.31 -4.16
N TRP A 5 16.36 31.26 -4.01
CA TRP A 5 16.05 29.92 -4.59
C TRP A 5 15.01 29.15 -3.76
N ILE A 6 14.99 29.36 -2.43
CA ILE A 6 14.02 28.69 -1.54
C ILE A 6 12.61 29.24 -1.78
N VAL A 7 12.45 30.55 -2.05
CA VAL A 7 11.16 31.16 -2.33
C VAL A 7 10.60 30.69 -3.69
N LEU A 8 11.46 30.51 -4.71
CA LEU A 8 11.04 29.98 -6.00
C LEU A 8 10.63 28.50 -5.93
N ALA A 9 11.30 27.69 -5.12
CA ALA A 9 10.92 26.29 -4.90
C ALA A 9 9.58 26.16 -4.17
N PHE A 10 9.28 27.02 -3.20
CA PHE A 10 7.98 27.05 -2.51
C PHE A 10 6.84 27.54 -3.42
N CYS A 11 7.09 28.49 -4.34
CA CYS A 11 6.08 28.90 -5.32
C CYS A 11 5.75 27.79 -6.33
N CYS A 12 6.73 27.00 -6.76
CA CYS A 12 6.47 25.87 -7.66
C CYS A 12 5.70 24.73 -6.99
N MET A 13 5.88 24.47 -5.68
CA MET A 13 5.07 23.49 -4.97
C MET A 13 3.62 23.95 -4.78
N GLY A 14 3.37 25.24 -4.62
CA GLY A 14 2.01 25.78 -4.50
C GLY A 14 1.19 25.70 -5.80
N GLN A 15 1.83 25.82 -6.96
CA GLN A 15 1.15 25.73 -8.26
C GLN A 15 0.84 24.28 -8.68
N LEU A 16 1.64 23.32 -8.28
CA LEU A 16 1.36 21.89 -8.52
C LEU A 16 0.16 21.37 -7.71
N CYS A 17 -0.14 21.94 -6.55
CA CYS A 17 -1.32 21.57 -5.75
C CYS A 17 -2.63 22.15 -6.30
N ALA A 18 -2.63 23.29 -6.99
CA ALA A 18 -3.86 23.93 -7.49
C ALA A 18 -4.44 23.24 -8.74
N ASP A 19 -3.60 22.61 -9.56
CA ASP A 19 -4.05 21.94 -10.79
C ASP A 19 -4.52 20.50 -10.55
N GLN A 20 -4.11 19.89 -9.43
CA GLN A 20 -4.51 18.55 -9.03
C GLN A 20 -5.94 18.44 -8.48
N SER A 21 -6.50 19.54 -7.96
CA SER A 21 -7.83 19.56 -7.35
C SER A 21 -9.00 19.60 -8.34
N LEU A 22 -8.74 19.92 -9.60
CA LEU A 22 -9.76 20.05 -10.66
C LEU A 22 -10.23 18.72 -11.24
N LYS A 23 -9.54 17.62 -10.99
CA LYS A 23 -9.87 16.27 -11.48
C LYS A 23 -10.15 15.33 -10.31
N PRO A 24 -11.14 14.43 -10.41
CA PRO A 24 -11.28 13.32 -9.45
C PRO A 24 -10.01 12.49 -9.38
N GLN A 25 -9.50 12.25 -8.17
CA GLN A 25 -8.26 11.52 -7.94
C GLN A 25 -8.48 10.28 -7.09
N LEU A 26 -7.59 9.31 -7.28
CA LEU A 26 -7.52 8.14 -6.41
C LEU A 26 -7.24 8.58 -4.98
N ALA A 27 -7.94 7.96 -4.04
CA ALA A 27 -7.65 8.14 -2.62
C ALA A 27 -6.19 7.85 -2.30
N ALA A 28 -5.60 8.70 -1.47
CA ALA A 28 -4.24 8.55 -1.01
C ALA A 28 -4.00 7.15 -0.40
N PRO A 29 -2.83 6.51 -0.64
CA PRO A 29 -2.55 5.16 -0.14
C PRO A 29 -2.68 4.99 1.38
N GLN A 30 -2.50 6.07 2.14
CA GLN A 30 -2.67 6.09 3.59
C GLN A 30 -4.13 5.90 4.01
N LEU A 31 -5.09 6.33 3.16
CA LEU A 31 -6.51 6.25 3.41
C LEU A 31 -7.15 5.01 2.76
N ALA A 32 -6.56 4.50 1.66
CA ALA A 32 -7.07 3.35 0.93
C ALA A 32 -5.90 2.51 0.37
N THR A 33 -5.36 1.61 1.19
CA THR A 33 -4.14 0.84 0.88
C THR A 33 -4.25 -0.11 -0.33
N ASN A 34 -5.46 -0.56 -0.67
CA ASN A 34 -5.71 -1.51 -1.76
C ASN A 34 -6.62 -0.90 -2.83
N ASN A 35 -6.21 0.23 -3.41
CA ASN A 35 -6.99 1.01 -4.36
C ASN A 35 -6.21 1.21 -5.67
N PRO A 36 -6.80 0.91 -6.84
CA PRO A 36 -8.09 0.23 -7.11
C PRO A 36 -8.11 -1.26 -6.72
N THR A 37 -9.33 -1.81 -6.53
CA THR A 37 -9.53 -3.26 -6.38
C THR A 37 -9.92 -3.90 -7.72
N LEU A 38 -10.46 -5.12 -7.69
CA LEU A 38 -11.02 -5.77 -8.88
C LEU A 38 -12.29 -5.07 -9.38
N THR A 39 -13.11 -4.58 -8.46
CA THR A 39 -14.47 -4.12 -8.74
C THR A 39 -14.80 -2.77 -8.12
N THR A 40 -13.87 -2.16 -7.39
CA THR A 40 -14.08 -0.87 -6.74
C THR A 40 -12.92 0.09 -6.93
N VAL A 41 -13.25 1.39 -6.94
CA VAL A 41 -12.29 2.50 -6.95
C VAL A 41 -12.68 3.48 -5.85
N SER A 42 -11.76 3.78 -4.94
CA SER A 42 -11.96 4.83 -3.93
C SER A 42 -11.39 6.14 -4.44
N LEU A 43 -12.23 7.15 -4.52
CA LEU A 43 -11.89 8.50 -4.96
C LEU A 43 -11.91 9.46 -3.76
N GLU A 44 -11.06 10.47 -3.81
CA GLU A 44 -11.15 11.60 -2.87
C GLU A 44 -12.37 12.46 -3.21
N LYS A 45 -13.16 12.85 -2.20
CA LYS A 45 -14.24 13.80 -2.39
C LYS A 45 -13.68 15.19 -2.71
N PRO A 46 -14.40 16.00 -3.51
CA PRO A 46 -13.92 17.30 -3.98
C PRO A 46 -14.00 18.37 -2.87
N PHE A 47 -13.09 18.30 -1.89
CA PHE A 47 -12.98 19.32 -0.86
C PHE A 47 -12.51 20.64 -1.46
N CYS A 48 -13.22 21.73 -1.16
CA CYS A 48 -12.92 23.10 -1.60
C CYS A 48 -12.86 23.32 -3.12
N VAL A 49 -13.14 22.31 -3.92
CA VAL A 49 -13.04 22.40 -5.39
C VAL A 49 -14.08 23.37 -5.95
N PHE A 50 -15.29 23.39 -5.38
CA PHE A 50 -16.43 24.18 -5.84
C PHE A 50 -16.74 25.41 -4.97
N ASP A 51 -15.85 25.75 -4.03
CA ASP A 51 -16.13 26.77 -3.00
C ASP A 51 -16.47 28.14 -3.61
N SER A 52 -15.81 28.53 -4.71
CA SER A 52 -16.05 29.76 -5.45
C SER A 52 -17.40 29.79 -6.17
N SER A 53 -18.03 28.64 -6.40
CA SER A 53 -19.31 28.49 -7.11
C SER A 53 -20.50 28.38 -6.15
N LEU A 54 -20.26 28.38 -4.84
CA LEU A 54 -21.30 28.25 -3.81
C LEU A 54 -21.87 29.63 -3.43
N HIS A 55 -23.20 29.71 -3.31
CA HIS A 55 -23.90 30.86 -2.75
C HIS A 55 -24.52 30.51 -1.39
N PRO A 56 -24.39 31.36 -0.36
CA PRO A 56 -24.78 31.02 1.02
C PRO A 56 -26.28 30.72 1.19
N ASN A 57 -27.12 31.22 0.28
CA ASN A 57 -28.57 31.05 0.35
C ASN A 57 -29.13 29.93 -0.53
N LYS A 58 -28.26 29.09 -1.10
CA LYS A 58 -28.63 27.98 -1.98
C LYS A 58 -28.14 26.65 -1.45
N SER A 59 -28.86 25.61 -1.77
CA SER A 59 -28.51 24.23 -1.45
C SER A 59 -27.91 23.53 -2.67
N TYR A 60 -26.85 22.82 -2.47
CA TYR A 60 -26.11 22.12 -3.55
C TYR A 60 -25.87 20.67 -3.23
N VAL A 61 -25.85 19.87 -4.29
CA VAL A 61 -25.43 18.46 -4.26
C VAL A 61 -24.38 18.21 -5.31
N ILE A 62 -23.53 17.24 -5.08
CA ILE A 62 -22.51 16.78 -6.03
C ILE A 62 -22.96 15.46 -6.60
N TYR A 63 -23.03 15.38 -7.92
CA TYR A 63 -23.15 14.12 -8.67
C TYR A 63 -21.80 13.63 -9.10
N LEU A 64 -21.56 12.34 -8.94
CA LEU A 64 -20.40 11.65 -9.49
C LEU A 64 -20.84 10.85 -10.71
N TYR A 65 -20.28 11.19 -11.85
CA TYR A 65 -20.44 10.43 -13.08
C TYR A 65 -19.25 9.49 -13.28
N ALA A 66 -19.55 8.29 -13.77
CA ALA A 66 -18.56 7.30 -14.16
C ALA A 66 -18.83 6.83 -15.58
N MET A 67 -17.77 6.55 -16.35
CA MET A 67 -17.85 5.93 -17.66
C MET A 67 -16.63 5.06 -17.92
N LYS A 68 -16.75 4.07 -18.80
CA LYS A 68 -15.58 3.36 -19.32
C LYS A 68 -14.77 4.30 -20.23
N GLU A 69 -13.45 4.20 -20.22
CA GLU A 69 -12.60 5.10 -21.01
C GLU A 69 -12.96 5.12 -22.50
N LEU A 70 -13.28 3.96 -23.05
CA LEU A 70 -13.67 3.84 -24.48
C LEU A 70 -14.96 4.61 -24.79
N ALA A 71 -15.87 4.79 -23.84
CA ALA A 71 -17.10 5.56 -24.02
C ALA A 71 -16.84 7.05 -24.26
N SER A 72 -15.70 7.58 -23.87
CA SER A 72 -15.33 8.98 -24.09
C SER A 72 -15.31 9.38 -25.58
N VAL A 73 -15.13 8.40 -26.46
CA VAL A 73 -15.18 8.58 -27.92
C VAL A 73 -16.65 8.72 -28.41
N ILE A 74 -17.60 8.09 -27.70
CA ILE A 74 -19.02 8.12 -28.05
C ILE A 74 -19.69 9.38 -27.48
N SER A 75 -19.60 9.55 -26.16
CA SER A 75 -20.14 10.72 -25.46
C SER A 75 -19.45 10.91 -24.11
N SER A 76 -19.02 12.13 -23.83
CA SER A 76 -18.52 12.55 -22.54
C SER A 76 -19.38 13.62 -21.87
N LEU A 77 -20.58 13.89 -22.44
CA LEU A 77 -21.51 14.90 -21.93
C LEU A 77 -22.17 14.38 -20.65
N VAL A 78 -22.26 15.25 -19.65
CA VAL A 78 -22.93 14.99 -18.36
C VAL A 78 -24.16 15.87 -18.15
N THR A 79 -24.43 16.77 -19.11
CA THR A 79 -25.59 17.68 -19.08
C THR A 79 -26.28 17.71 -20.43
N ASP A 80 -27.55 18.08 -20.43
CA ASP A 80 -28.33 18.39 -21.61
C ASP A 80 -28.09 19.85 -22.08
N ASN A 81 -28.80 20.24 -23.14
CA ASN A 81 -28.72 21.60 -23.71
C ASN A 81 -29.25 22.68 -22.76
N SER A 82 -29.95 22.33 -21.71
CA SER A 82 -30.51 23.23 -20.69
C SER A 82 -29.63 23.27 -19.42
N ASN A 83 -28.40 22.75 -19.47
CA ASN A 83 -27.50 22.60 -18.33
C ASN A 83 -28.08 21.73 -17.19
N LYS A 84 -29.04 20.88 -17.48
CA LYS A 84 -29.54 19.90 -16.50
C LYS A 84 -28.65 18.66 -16.53
N PRO A 85 -28.27 18.13 -15.35
CA PRO A 85 -27.48 16.91 -15.26
C PRO A 85 -28.22 15.74 -15.91
N LEU A 86 -27.53 14.94 -16.71
CA LEU A 86 -28.11 13.75 -17.33
C LEU A 86 -28.50 12.74 -16.24
N GLY A 87 -29.73 12.25 -16.32
CA GLY A 87 -30.23 11.19 -15.45
C GLY A 87 -29.86 9.77 -15.93
N SER A 88 -28.83 9.64 -16.75
CA SER A 88 -28.42 8.35 -17.31
C SER A 88 -28.08 7.35 -16.21
N THR A 89 -28.74 6.19 -16.23
CA THR A 89 -28.53 5.12 -15.27
C THR A 89 -27.44 4.16 -15.74
N PHE A 90 -26.97 3.32 -14.83
CA PHE A 90 -26.00 2.26 -15.14
C PHE A 90 -26.53 1.31 -16.23
N GLN A 91 -27.81 0.92 -16.14
CA GLN A 91 -28.44 0.02 -17.10
C GLN A 91 -28.57 0.67 -18.49
N GLN A 92 -29.03 1.92 -18.56
CA GLN A 92 -29.18 2.66 -19.83
C GLN A 92 -27.85 2.86 -20.57
N THR A 93 -26.77 2.98 -19.83
CA THR A 93 -25.42 3.16 -20.41
C THR A 93 -24.62 1.88 -20.57
N SER A 94 -25.24 0.71 -20.33
CA SER A 94 -24.55 -0.59 -20.37
C SER A 94 -23.29 -0.60 -19.49
N GLY A 95 -23.43 -0.10 -18.26
CA GLY A 95 -22.30 -0.02 -17.35
C GLY A 95 -21.24 1.00 -17.72
N GLY A 96 -21.64 2.08 -18.36
CA GLY A 96 -20.76 3.16 -18.79
C GLY A 96 -20.04 2.92 -20.12
N GLU A 97 -20.52 1.97 -20.94
CA GLU A 97 -19.99 1.71 -22.31
C GLU A 97 -20.51 2.70 -23.33
N LEU A 98 -21.76 3.13 -23.20
CA LEU A 98 -22.41 4.02 -24.15
C LEU A 98 -22.28 5.50 -23.78
N GLY A 99 -21.83 5.79 -22.56
CA GLY A 99 -21.67 7.15 -22.02
C GLY A 99 -21.65 7.18 -20.51
N PRO A 100 -21.60 8.39 -19.92
CA PRO A 100 -21.55 8.54 -18.47
C PRO A 100 -22.86 8.12 -17.80
N TYR A 101 -22.77 7.45 -16.65
CA TYR A 101 -23.90 7.19 -15.76
C TYR A 101 -23.67 7.85 -14.40
N LYS A 102 -24.75 8.19 -13.70
CA LYS A 102 -24.71 8.77 -12.36
C LYS A 102 -24.44 7.68 -11.31
N ALA A 103 -23.20 7.61 -10.82
CA ALA A 103 -22.74 6.60 -9.89
C ALA A 103 -22.98 7.00 -8.42
N ALA A 104 -23.03 8.30 -8.11
CA ALA A 104 -23.21 8.79 -6.75
C ALA A 104 -23.87 10.15 -6.70
N MET A 105 -24.48 10.42 -5.54
CA MET A 105 -24.97 11.73 -5.13
C MET A 105 -24.61 11.94 -3.66
N PHE A 106 -24.02 13.08 -3.31
CA PHE A 106 -23.68 13.43 -1.93
C PHE A 106 -23.65 14.94 -1.72
N ASN A 107 -23.77 15.35 -0.47
CA ASN A 107 -23.72 16.77 -0.11
C ASN A 107 -22.30 17.33 -0.34
N VAL A 108 -22.23 18.64 -0.61
CA VAL A 108 -20.95 19.33 -0.75
C VAL A 108 -20.16 19.23 0.56
N PRO A 109 -18.91 18.70 0.52
CA PRO A 109 -18.06 18.66 1.70
C PRO A 109 -17.75 20.09 2.19
N SER A 110 -17.87 20.33 3.50
CA SER A 110 -17.57 21.64 4.08
C SER A 110 -16.06 21.94 4.02
N CYS A 111 -15.69 23.00 3.31
CA CYS A 111 -14.32 23.48 3.27
C CYS A 111 -13.87 24.11 4.61
N ALA A 112 -14.78 24.71 5.34
CA ALA A 112 -14.49 25.37 6.62
C ALA A 112 -14.21 24.38 7.77
N SER A 113 -14.66 23.14 7.65
CA SER A 113 -14.53 22.12 8.69
C SER A 113 -14.10 20.79 8.05
N PRO A 114 -12.86 20.68 7.58
CA PRO A 114 -12.37 19.43 7.03
C PRO A 114 -12.30 18.37 8.15
N PRO A 115 -12.59 17.10 7.85
CA PRO A 115 -12.49 16.03 8.84
C PRO A 115 -11.06 15.94 9.39
N ASN A 116 -10.94 15.54 10.65
CA ASN A 116 -9.63 15.41 11.30
C ASN A 116 -8.96 14.09 10.90
N LEU A 117 -7.88 14.16 10.13
CA LEU A 117 -7.10 12.97 9.71
C LEU A 117 -6.40 12.27 10.89
N ALA A 118 -6.18 12.93 12.02
CA ALA A 118 -5.60 12.29 13.21
C ALA A 118 -6.54 11.20 13.76
N ASP A 119 -7.85 11.32 13.55
CA ASP A 119 -8.86 10.33 13.98
C ASP A 119 -8.86 9.04 13.12
N VAL A 120 -8.09 8.99 12.03
CA VAL A 120 -7.91 7.76 11.21
C VAL A 120 -7.22 6.64 12.01
N GLY A 121 -6.43 6.99 13.04
CA GLY A 121 -5.84 6.02 13.95
C GLY A 121 -6.81 5.41 14.98
N ASP A 122 -7.98 5.97 15.17
CA ASP A 122 -9.02 5.48 16.11
C ASP A 122 -9.97 4.51 15.40
N VAL A 123 -9.95 3.23 15.81
CA VAL A 123 -10.78 2.15 15.23
C VAL A 123 -12.27 2.49 15.25
N ASN A 124 -12.76 3.23 16.25
CA ASN A 124 -14.16 3.59 16.38
C ASN A 124 -14.57 4.75 15.46
N LYS A 125 -13.65 5.62 15.11
CA LYS A 125 -13.91 6.83 14.32
C LYS A 125 -13.50 6.70 12.86
N VAL A 126 -12.54 5.83 12.55
CA VAL A 126 -11.93 5.70 11.22
C VAL A 126 -12.96 5.55 10.09
N SER A 127 -13.98 4.73 10.29
CA SER A 127 -15.03 4.50 9.28
C SER A 127 -15.78 5.80 8.94
N ASN A 128 -16.12 6.60 9.95
CA ASN A 128 -16.83 7.85 9.75
C ASN A 128 -15.96 8.93 9.10
N VAL A 129 -14.70 9.01 9.51
CA VAL A 129 -13.71 9.92 8.92
C VAL A 129 -13.47 9.57 7.46
N LEU A 130 -13.23 8.27 7.16
CA LEU A 130 -13.02 7.83 5.78
C LEU A 130 -14.24 8.11 4.89
N LYS A 131 -15.46 7.89 5.36
CA LYS A 131 -16.70 8.22 4.61
C LYS A 131 -16.83 9.71 4.30
N GLN A 132 -16.25 10.59 5.12
CA GLN A 132 -16.24 12.01 4.85
C GLN A 132 -15.23 12.39 3.76
N TYR A 133 -14.04 11.77 3.75
CA TYR A 133 -12.98 12.04 2.77
C TYR A 133 -13.15 11.34 1.45
N LEU A 134 -13.68 10.11 1.48
CA LEU A 134 -13.66 9.19 0.36
C LEU A 134 -15.06 8.84 -0.12
N PHE A 135 -15.15 8.56 -1.40
CA PHE A 135 -16.28 7.85 -1.98
C PHE A 135 -15.76 6.59 -2.70
N ARG A 136 -16.40 5.44 -2.41
CA ARG A 136 -16.04 4.17 -3.07
C ARG A 136 -17.02 3.89 -4.19
N VAL A 137 -16.53 3.95 -5.42
CA VAL A 137 -17.29 3.53 -6.60
C VAL A 137 -17.24 2.02 -6.72
N GLY A 138 -18.38 1.41 -7.02
CA GLY A 138 -18.48 -0.05 -7.18
C GLY A 138 -18.85 -0.82 -5.91
N ASP A 139 -19.34 -0.14 -4.87
CA ASP A 139 -19.56 -0.71 -3.52
C ASP A 139 -21.01 -1.14 -3.24
N ASP A 140 -21.96 -0.83 -4.13
CA ASP A 140 -23.38 -1.14 -3.92
C ASP A 140 -24.00 -1.79 -5.16
N GLY A 141 -24.25 -3.09 -5.07
CA GLY A 141 -24.89 -3.87 -6.14
C GLY A 141 -26.42 -3.98 -6.02
N THR A 142 -27.06 -3.33 -5.06
CA THR A 142 -28.51 -3.48 -4.80
C THR A 142 -29.35 -3.05 -5.98
N CYS A 143 -28.94 -2.00 -6.68
CA CYS A 143 -29.63 -1.49 -7.88
C CYS A 143 -29.60 -2.45 -9.07
N LEU A 144 -28.78 -3.49 -9.08
CA LEU A 144 -28.77 -4.48 -10.19
C LEU A 144 -29.94 -5.46 -10.15
N TYR A 145 -30.60 -5.58 -8.99
CA TYR A 145 -31.73 -6.50 -8.80
C TYR A 145 -33.08 -5.88 -9.19
N ASP A 146 -33.13 -4.57 -9.37
CA ASP A 146 -34.33 -3.87 -9.83
C ASP A 146 -34.12 -3.29 -11.23
N PRO A 147 -34.71 -3.89 -12.28
CA PRO A 147 -34.56 -3.42 -13.65
C PRO A 147 -35.19 -2.03 -13.90
N ASN A 148 -36.09 -1.59 -13.01
CA ASN A 148 -36.75 -0.28 -13.08
C ASN A 148 -36.07 0.78 -12.19
N PHE A 149 -34.92 0.46 -11.60
CA PHE A 149 -34.21 1.41 -10.74
C PHE A 149 -33.68 2.60 -11.55
N LEU A 150 -34.29 3.75 -11.34
CA LEU A 150 -33.99 5.01 -12.06
C LEU A 150 -33.15 6.00 -11.27
N ASP A 151 -32.70 5.62 -10.08
CA ASP A 151 -31.90 6.49 -9.21
C ASP A 151 -30.40 6.18 -9.32
N VAL A 152 -29.63 6.74 -8.44
CA VAL A 152 -28.17 6.57 -8.37
C VAL A 152 -27.82 5.12 -8.14
N CYS A 153 -27.04 4.55 -9.05
CA CYS A 153 -26.63 3.15 -9.01
C CYS A 153 -25.10 3.09 -8.97
N ASN A 154 -24.56 2.40 -7.96
CA ASN A 154 -23.12 2.25 -7.73
C ASN A 154 -22.66 0.79 -7.78
N PRO A 155 -22.95 0.05 -8.85
CA PRO A 155 -22.69 -1.36 -8.93
C PRO A 155 -21.20 -1.66 -9.10
N PRO A 156 -20.77 -2.91 -8.78
CA PRO A 156 -19.40 -3.34 -8.99
C PRO A 156 -18.90 -3.05 -10.39
N LEU A 157 -17.71 -2.47 -10.47
CA LEU A 157 -17.05 -2.17 -11.76
C LEU A 157 -16.52 -3.45 -12.40
N ALA A 158 -16.38 -3.44 -13.72
CA ALA A 158 -15.78 -4.56 -14.44
C ALA A 158 -14.26 -4.65 -14.14
N PRO A 159 -13.72 -5.87 -13.93
CA PRO A 159 -12.27 -6.06 -13.76
C PRO A 159 -11.50 -5.74 -15.04
N ASP A 160 -10.21 -5.41 -14.89
CA ASP A 160 -9.27 -5.11 -15.99
C ASP A 160 -9.75 -4.01 -16.96
N THR A 161 -10.62 -3.10 -16.46
CA THR A 161 -11.29 -2.06 -17.24
C THR A 161 -10.88 -0.67 -16.76
N ALA A 162 -10.59 0.23 -17.70
CA ALA A 162 -10.29 1.62 -17.39
C ALA A 162 -11.57 2.45 -17.34
N TYR A 163 -11.71 3.23 -16.28
CA TYR A 163 -12.83 4.14 -16.03
C TYR A 163 -12.34 5.57 -15.89
N ARG A 164 -13.22 6.53 -16.22
CA ARG A 164 -13.05 7.95 -15.95
C ARG A 164 -14.20 8.45 -15.09
N PHE A 165 -13.90 9.42 -14.24
CA PHE A 165 -14.83 9.97 -13.26
C PHE A 165 -14.91 11.47 -13.37
N LYS A 166 -16.07 12.06 -13.04
CA LYS A 166 -16.29 13.49 -13.07
C LYS A 166 -17.27 13.91 -11.97
N TYR A 167 -16.95 14.99 -11.26
CA TYR A 167 -17.86 15.64 -10.31
C TYR A 167 -18.63 16.77 -10.99
N VAL A 168 -19.90 16.88 -10.66
CA VAL A 168 -20.80 17.92 -11.16
C VAL A 168 -21.55 18.53 -9.99
N LEU A 169 -21.39 19.85 -9.78
CA LEU A 169 -22.10 20.61 -8.78
C LEU A 169 -23.47 21.02 -9.32
N VAL A 170 -24.52 20.67 -8.60
CA VAL A 170 -25.92 20.91 -8.99
C VAL A 170 -26.62 21.73 -7.92
N ASP A 171 -27.33 22.78 -8.31
CA ASP A 171 -28.25 23.49 -7.47
C ASP A 171 -29.48 22.60 -7.18
N SER A 172 -29.67 22.22 -5.92
CA SER A 172 -30.74 21.29 -5.54
C SER A 172 -32.16 21.86 -5.75
N THR A 173 -32.30 23.18 -5.81
CA THR A 173 -33.61 23.85 -5.99
C THR A 173 -33.97 24.00 -7.46
N GLU A 174 -33.00 24.37 -8.28
CA GLU A 174 -33.19 24.58 -9.72
C GLU A 174 -32.99 23.31 -10.55
N GLY A 175 -32.23 22.32 -10.01
CA GLY A 175 -31.85 21.13 -10.73
C GLY A 175 -30.88 21.41 -11.89
N ILE A 176 -30.16 22.53 -11.83
CA ILE A 176 -29.26 22.99 -12.91
C ILE A 176 -27.79 22.82 -12.45
N MET A 177 -26.94 22.40 -13.36
CA MET A 177 -25.50 22.38 -13.14
C MET A 177 -24.96 23.80 -12.95
N LYS A 178 -24.18 24.02 -11.92
CA LYS A 178 -23.49 25.31 -11.64
C LYS A 178 -22.01 25.22 -11.97
N ASP A 179 -21.39 24.08 -11.71
CA ASP A 179 -19.97 23.87 -11.94
C ASP A 179 -19.65 22.38 -12.16
N GLN A 180 -18.48 22.05 -12.69
CA GLN A 180 -18.06 20.69 -12.92
C GLN A 180 -16.54 20.56 -12.90
N SER A 181 -16.03 19.43 -12.42
CA SER A 181 -14.61 19.10 -12.53
C SER A 181 -14.23 18.72 -13.97
N LEU A 182 -12.95 18.60 -14.25
CA LEU A 182 -12.48 17.88 -15.43
C LEU A 182 -12.70 16.38 -15.25
N TRP A 183 -12.68 15.62 -16.34
CA TRP A 183 -12.63 14.15 -16.26
C TRP A 183 -11.31 13.71 -15.64
N SER A 184 -11.37 12.69 -14.80
CA SER A 184 -10.17 12.07 -14.25
C SER A 184 -9.30 11.48 -15.35
N ASP A 185 -8.03 11.28 -15.05
CA ASP A 185 -7.20 10.38 -15.84
C ASP A 185 -7.78 8.95 -15.76
N PRO A 186 -7.49 8.08 -16.76
CA PRO A 186 -8.01 6.72 -16.75
C PRO A 186 -7.54 5.95 -15.52
N ILE A 187 -8.49 5.41 -14.74
CA ILE A 187 -8.23 4.58 -13.58
C ILE A 187 -8.61 3.16 -13.90
N LYS A 188 -7.62 2.27 -13.95
CA LYS A 188 -7.84 0.88 -14.34
C LYS A 188 -8.04 -0.01 -13.11
N THR A 189 -9.17 -0.76 -13.08
CA THR A 189 -9.43 -1.81 -12.10
C THR A 189 -8.42 -2.96 -12.25
N ARG A 190 -8.20 -3.72 -11.18
CA ARG A 190 -7.24 -4.82 -11.22
C ARG A 190 -7.72 -5.97 -12.11
N LYS A 191 -6.74 -6.69 -12.64
CA LYS A 191 -6.98 -7.91 -13.41
C LYS A 191 -7.18 -9.11 -12.49
N ILE A 192 -8.13 -9.98 -12.84
CA ILE A 192 -8.32 -11.28 -12.19
C ILE A 192 -7.09 -12.16 -12.51
N LYS A 193 -6.45 -12.67 -11.48
CA LYS A 193 -5.42 -13.71 -11.66
C LYS A 193 -6.12 -15.06 -11.79
N LEU A 194 -6.00 -15.68 -12.94
CA LEU A 194 -6.52 -17.04 -13.16
C LEU A 194 -5.81 -18.02 -12.19
N PRO A 195 -6.54 -18.95 -11.56
CA PRO A 195 -5.94 -19.94 -10.66
C PRO A 195 -4.80 -20.74 -11.29
N LEU A 196 -4.90 -21.05 -12.59
CA LEU A 196 -3.86 -21.74 -13.36
C LEU A 196 -2.55 -20.92 -13.54
N LYS A 197 -2.59 -19.59 -13.34
CA LYS A 197 -1.42 -18.70 -13.39
C LYS A 197 -0.86 -18.37 -12.01
N ILE A 198 -1.49 -18.87 -10.95
CA ILE A 198 -0.95 -18.76 -9.60
C ILE A 198 0.12 -19.84 -9.48
N ASP A 199 1.36 -19.41 -9.32
CA ASP A 199 2.49 -20.32 -9.09
C ASP A 199 2.32 -20.96 -7.70
N THR A 200 1.72 -22.16 -7.68
CA THR A 200 1.49 -22.94 -6.46
C THR A 200 2.71 -23.80 -6.08
N TRP A 201 3.81 -23.71 -6.84
CA TRP A 201 4.99 -24.49 -6.56
C TRP A 201 5.68 -24.02 -5.29
N PRO A 202 5.62 -24.77 -4.19
CA PRO A 202 6.20 -24.35 -2.90
C PRO A 202 7.73 -24.27 -2.92
N GLY A 203 8.36 -24.64 -4.04
CA GLY A 203 9.81 -24.70 -4.19
C GLY A 203 10.48 -23.50 -4.85
N ARG A 204 9.73 -22.54 -5.40
CA ARG A 204 10.33 -21.30 -5.94
C ARG A 204 10.70 -20.35 -4.80
N ARG A 205 11.86 -20.61 -4.21
CA ARG A 205 12.46 -19.67 -3.27
C ARG A 205 12.75 -18.35 -4.00
N SER A 206 12.37 -17.23 -3.41
CA SER A 206 12.79 -15.92 -3.94
C SER A 206 14.32 -15.87 -4.00
N GLY A 207 14.88 -15.17 -5.00
CA GLY A 207 16.34 -15.04 -5.13
C GLY A 207 17.02 -14.58 -3.82
N GLY A 208 16.35 -13.69 -3.07
CA GLY A 208 16.82 -13.27 -1.74
C GLY A 208 16.90 -14.42 -0.74
N MET A 209 15.92 -15.31 -0.75
CA MET A 209 15.91 -16.48 0.16
C MET A 209 17.03 -17.47 -0.16
N ILE A 210 17.37 -17.65 -1.45
CA ILE A 210 18.50 -18.48 -1.88
C ILE A 210 19.82 -17.88 -1.39
N VAL A 211 20.00 -16.56 -1.54
CA VAL A 211 21.21 -15.87 -1.08
C VAL A 211 21.37 -15.96 0.44
N ILE A 212 20.31 -15.70 1.20
CA ILE A 212 20.35 -15.76 2.68
C ILE A 212 20.68 -17.20 3.15
N THR A 213 20.01 -18.21 2.59
CA THR A 213 20.28 -19.61 2.98
C THR A 213 21.68 -20.05 2.60
N SER A 214 22.22 -19.59 1.47
CA SER A 214 23.59 -19.86 1.05
C SER A 214 24.62 -19.24 2.01
N ILE A 215 24.47 -17.98 2.36
CA ILE A 215 25.34 -17.29 3.31
C ILE A 215 25.31 -17.97 4.68
N LEU A 216 24.12 -18.28 5.21
CA LEU A 216 23.95 -18.97 6.49
C LEU A 216 24.62 -20.36 6.47
N SER A 217 24.46 -21.11 5.38
CA SER A 217 25.08 -22.42 5.22
C SER A 217 26.61 -22.35 5.28
N VAL A 218 27.22 -21.38 4.58
CA VAL A 218 28.67 -21.15 4.63
C VAL A 218 29.13 -20.76 6.02
N LEU A 219 28.43 -19.88 6.70
CA LEU A 219 28.78 -19.47 8.07
C LEU A 219 28.70 -20.63 9.05
N ILE A 220 27.67 -21.46 8.99
CA ILE A 220 27.55 -22.67 9.84
C ILE A 220 28.70 -23.65 9.56
N PHE A 221 29.06 -23.86 8.28
CA PHE A 221 30.17 -24.70 7.94
C PHE A 221 31.50 -24.21 8.51
N LEU A 222 31.77 -22.90 8.40
CA LEU A 222 32.98 -22.29 8.98
C LEU A 222 33.02 -22.40 10.50
N LEU A 223 31.89 -22.23 11.17
CA LEU A 223 31.80 -22.41 12.62
C LEU A 223 32.08 -23.87 13.03
N LEU A 224 31.54 -24.84 12.31
CA LEU A 224 31.79 -26.25 12.57
C LEU A 224 33.27 -26.62 12.39
N VAL A 225 33.88 -26.14 11.30
CA VAL A 225 35.33 -26.38 11.05
C VAL A 225 36.17 -25.72 12.13
N GLY A 226 35.84 -24.47 12.54
CA GLY A 226 36.53 -23.79 13.63
C GLY A 226 36.39 -24.51 14.97
N LEU A 227 35.21 -25.02 15.27
CA LEU A 227 34.96 -25.80 16.48
C LEU A 227 35.80 -27.11 16.48
N LEU A 228 35.79 -27.84 15.36
CA LEU A 228 36.58 -29.06 15.23
C LEU A 228 38.09 -28.80 15.39
N ALA A 229 38.59 -27.72 14.80
CA ALA A 229 39.99 -27.30 14.97
C ALA A 229 40.27 -26.94 16.44
N ALA A 230 39.41 -26.18 17.09
CA ALA A 230 39.59 -25.83 18.49
C ALA A 230 39.60 -27.05 19.43
N VAL A 231 38.69 -27.99 19.19
CA VAL A 231 38.66 -29.29 19.94
C VAL A 231 39.93 -30.09 19.68
N SER A 232 40.40 -30.19 18.42
CA SER A 232 41.62 -30.87 18.08
C SER A 232 42.84 -30.25 18.78
N PHE A 233 42.94 -28.93 18.78
CA PHE A 233 44.00 -28.22 19.51
C PHE A 233 43.94 -28.47 21.02
N ALA A 234 42.71 -28.42 21.61
CA ALA A 234 42.55 -28.67 23.04
C ALA A 234 42.94 -30.09 23.44
N VAL A 235 42.56 -31.11 22.62
CA VAL A 235 42.93 -32.50 22.84
C VAL A 235 44.42 -32.68 22.70
N SER A 236 45.05 -32.14 21.65
CA SER A 236 46.51 -32.21 21.43
C SER A 236 47.27 -31.56 22.60
N SER A 237 46.84 -30.41 23.08
CA SER A 237 47.43 -29.71 24.22
C SER A 237 47.27 -30.51 25.51
N ALA A 238 46.15 -31.22 25.72
CA ALA A 238 45.92 -32.05 26.87
C ALA A 238 46.81 -33.30 26.85
N VAL A 239 47.00 -33.89 25.67
CA VAL A 239 47.90 -35.07 25.48
C VAL A 239 49.35 -34.68 25.76
N ILE A 240 49.84 -33.57 25.20
CA ILE A 240 51.21 -33.09 25.43
C ILE A 240 51.42 -32.83 26.93
N LYS A 241 50.44 -32.22 27.61
CA LYS A 241 50.53 -31.93 29.07
C LYS A 241 50.52 -33.22 29.89
N SER A 242 49.84 -34.28 29.45
CA SER A 242 49.85 -35.56 30.14
C SER A 242 51.18 -36.32 29.93
N GLU A 243 51.87 -36.17 28.78
CA GLU A 243 53.18 -36.74 28.53
C GLU A 243 54.26 -36.04 29.37
N ASP A 244 54.22 -34.69 29.45
CA ASP A 244 55.15 -33.93 30.32
C ASP A 244 54.98 -34.33 31.79
N SER A 245 53.75 -34.45 32.27
CA SER A 245 53.46 -34.90 33.65
C SER A 245 53.96 -36.33 33.91
N SER A 246 53.88 -37.22 32.90
CA SER A 246 54.37 -38.60 32.99
C SER A 246 55.92 -38.65 32.97
N ALA A 247 56.56 -37.73 32.22
CA ALA A 247 58.01 -37.65 32.15
C ALA A 247 58.57 -37.10 33.51
N GLU A 248 57.93 -36.09 34.08
CA GLU A 248 58.33 -35.52 35.39
C GLU A 248 58.17 -36.55 36.49
N THR A 249 57.09 -37.34 36.51
CA THR A 249 56.90 -38.42 37.50
C THR A 249 57.97 -39.52 37.36
N ARG A 250 58.40 -39.85 36.16
CA ARG A 250 59.50 -40.81 35.92
C ARG A 250 60.86 -40.28 36.38
N HIS A 251 61.14 -38.99 36.17
CA HIS A 251 62.38 -38.37 36.67
C HIS A 251 62.43 -38.33 38.19
N MET A 252 61.34 -38.01 38.88
CA MET A 252 61.30 -38.06 40.37
C MET A 252 61.48 -39.49 40.91
N SER A 253 60.92 -40.49 40.22
CA SER A 253 61.06 -41.90 40.62
C SER A 253 62.49 -42.43 40.44
N GLN A 254 63.24 -41.97 39.43
CA GLN A 254 64.66 -42.35 39.23
C GLN A 254 65.56 -41.61 40.25
N THR A 255 65.27 -40.34 40.60
CA THR A 255 66.07 -39.60 41.57
C THR A 255 65.95 -40.17 42.98
N SER A 256 64.72 -40.66 43.35
CA SER A 256 64.51 -41.29 44.65
C SER A 256 65.19 -42.67 44.77
N GLN A 257 65.28 -43.46 43.71
CA GLN A 257 66.08 -44.76 43.73
C GLN A 257 67.58 -44.57 43.78
N GLN A 258 68.12 -43.46 43.24
CA GLN A 258 69.53 -43.17 43.26
C GLN A 258 69.95 -42.57 44.62
N SER A 259 69.11 -42.04 45.40
CA SER A 259 69.41 -41.58 46.79
C SER A 259 69.38 -42.69 47.84
N GLU A 260 68.75 -43.85 47.57
CA GLU A 260 68.70 -44.95 48.51
C GLU A 260 69.92 -45.93 48.37
N LEU A 261 70.75 -45.76 47.34
CA LEU A 261 71.95 -46.65 47.09
C LEU A 261 73.25 -46.07 47.60
N ARG A 262 73.21 -45.05 48.42
CA ARG A 262 74.44 -44.52 49.11
C ARG A 262 74.12 -44.27 50.55
N PRO A 263 74.19 -45.24 51.46
CA PRO A 263 75.38 -45.42 52.25
C PRO A 263 75.58 -46.80 52.84
N ARG A 264 76.60 -47.46 52.48
CA ARG A 264 77.29 -48.48 53.30
C ARG A 264 78.72 -48.76 52.79
N LEU A 265 79.62 -47.89 53.12
CA LEU A 265 81.08 -48.28 53.08
C LEU A 265 81.82 -47.13 53.72
N SER A 266 81.87 -47.13 55.09
CA SER A 266 83.02 -46.69 55.87
C SER A 266 82.77 -46.97 57.37
N SER A 267 83.24 -48.10 57.80
CA SER A 267 83.74 -48.35 59.13
C SER A 267 84.44 -49.75 59.11
N GLU A 268 85.69 -49.66 58.90
CA GLU A 268 86.88 -50.28 59.56
C GLU A 268 88.12 -49.85 58.86
#